data_a222ce3ae7e82dc165cf8b5663f93b23
#
_entry.id   a222ce3ae7e82dc165cf8b5663f93b23
#
_cell.length_a   1.000
_cell.length_b   1.000
_cell.length_c   1.000
_cell.angle_alpha   90.00
_cell.angle_beta   90.00
_cell.angle_gamma   90.00
#
_symmetry.space_group_name_H-M   'P 1'
#
loop_
_entity.id
_entity.type
_entity.pdbx_description
1 polymer ?
#
loop_
_entity_poly.entity_id
_entity_poly.type
_entity_poly.pdbx_seq_one_letter_code
_entity_poly.pdbx_strand_id
1 'polypeptide(L)'
;MCKAGQIQEAYELAKTDLEQFPTALWVHREMAWALNYQMKNDADIGNYQSMITHIDELKALNLLSIPADNILFDNVLFKIAGLIYHHVAPTDVNTPAKLSTIFSKLKDYTFSPSKAYSFLLQSVIKCGSWTETADFIDWWNLSNLTQEDYKPYKAANGKQIMSVAERAFIAHSKALLLLKDLGRIKKFLPKLDNLMNTHPEMTYPGYFYGKLLLSLGSTPEEALKVIIPFARKKATEFWVWQLLSEVFTNEPDKQLACLLRAVHCHTQESFLGKVRIKLASLYIQRNMLDYAKFQIDKVTQCYLSQGWHVPYEIDCWIHQPWINLVTPNSSNPIDYLSITNDILCEGTKEAIAIVTFADQKTQKAYMIYGQEKRMSQKLRLKVGEGTVLKINYIIDSNGHPKILNANKAKVPTDLSYAKF
;
A
#
# COMPACT_ATOMS: atom_id res chain seq x y z
N MET A 1 -33.87 22.73 23.22
CA MET A 1 -34.64 21.60 22.68
C MET A 1 -33.71 20.46 22.28
N CYS A 2 -32.87 20.55 21.26
CA CYS A 2 -32.01 19.46 20.81
C CYS A 2 -31.13 18.82 21.89
N LYS A 3 -30.51 19.63 22.78
CA LYS A 3 -29.69 19.13 23.90
C LYS A 3 -30.52 18.40 24.97
N ALA A 4 -31.83 18.65 25.03
CA ALA A 4 -32.77 18.00 25.94
C ALA A 4 -33.42 16.73 25.31
N GLY A 5 -32.99 16.31 24.11
CA GLY A 5 -33.52 15.14 23.43
C GLY A 5 -34.76 15.38 22.55
N GLN A 6 -35.28 16.62 22.53
CA GLN A 6 -36.44 17.01 21.72
C GLN A 6 -36.01 17.38 20.30
N ILE A 7 -35.41 16.40 19.57
CA ILE A 7 -34.74 16.67 18.28
C ILE A 7 -35.79 16.94 17.20
N GLN A 8 -36.87 16.14 17.14
CA GLN A 8 -37.91 16.31 16.15
C GLN A 8 -38.71 17.61 16.36
N GLU A 9 -39.06 17.93 17.58
CA GLU A 9 -39.77 19.18 17.91
C GLU A 9 -38.91 20.40 17.53
N ALA A 10 -37.59 20.35 17.78
CA ALA A 10 -36.67 21.41 17.38
C ALA A 10 -36.58 21.57 15.87
N TYR A 11 -36.60 20.45 15.12
CA TYR A 11 -36.57 20.49 13.68
C TYR A 11 -37.85 21.09 13.08
N GLU A 12 -39.03 20.68 13.60
CA GLU A 12 -40.31 21.22 13.11
C GLU A 12 -40.43 22.74 13.44
N LEU A 13 -39.97 23.16 14.60
CA LEU A 13 -39.96 24.58 14.97
C LEU A 13 -39.04 25.38 14.03
N ALA A 14 -37.79 24.92 13.83
CA ALA A 14 -36.83 25.59 12.95
C ALA A 14 -37.35 25.65 11.51
N LYS A 15 -38.08 24.64 11.05
CA LYS A 15 -38.71 24.60 9.72
C LYS A 15 -39.84 25.67 9.64
N THR A 16 -40.66 25.78 10.66
CA THR A 16 -41.72 26.83 10.74
C THR A 16 -41.12 28.21 10.71
N ASP A 17 -40.04 28.45 11.47
CA ASP A 17 -39.35 29.73 11.49
C ASP A 17 -38.70 30.03 10.12
N LEU A 18 -38.16 29.03 9.43
CA LEU A 18 -37.61 29.18 8.07
C LEU A 18 -38.68 29.57 7.04
N GLU A 19 -39.90 29.03 7.16
CA GLU A 19 -41.05 29.43 6.32
C GLU A 19 -41.51 30.87 6.61
N GLN A 20 -41.45 31.31 7.87
CA GLN A 20 -41.83 32.68 8.26
C GLN A 20 -40.76 33.71 7.91
N PHE A 21 -39.49 33.37 8.03
CA PHE A 21 -38.36 34.30 7.87
C PHE A 21 -37.32 33.73 6.87
N PRO A 22 -37.64 33.45 5.60
CA PRO A 22 -36.82 32.66 4.65
C PRO A 22 -35.48 33.31 4.26
N THR A 23 -35.29 34.60 4.56
CA THR A 23 -34.04 35.34 4.27
C THR A 23 -33.17 35.62 5.49
N ALA A 24 -33.68 35.29 6.68
CA ALA A 24 -32.98 35.60 7.92
C ALA A 24 -31.87 34.57 8.22
N LEU A 25 -30.61 35.03 8.26
CA LEU A 25 -29.44 34.17 8.46
C LEU A 25 -29.51 33.35 9.77
N TRP A 26 -30.08 33.92 10.84
CA TRP A 26 -30.21 33.23 12.11
C TRP A 26 -31.11 32.00 12.02
N VAL A 27 -32.20 32.08 11.24
CA VAL A 27 -33.12 30.96 11.02
C VAL A 27 -32.45 29.83 10.20
N HIS A 28 -31.67 30.17 9.16
CA HIS A 28 -30.89 29.21 8.44
C HIS A 28 -29.90 28.46 9.34
N ARG A 29 -29.26 29.17 10.28
CA ARG A 29 -28.36 28.58 11.27
C ARG A 29 -29.09 27.66 12.25
N GLU A 30 -30.24 28.05 12.75
CA GLU A 30 -31.07 27.22 13.63
C GLU A 30 -31.50 25.95 12.95
N MET A 31 -32.00 26.03 11.70
CA MET A 31 -32.37 24.89 10.91
C MET A 31 -31.16 23.97 10.66
N ALA A 32 -30.00 24.53 10.32
CA ALA A 32 -28.78 23.75 10.11
C ALA A 32 -28.30 23.01 11.39
N TRP A 33 -28.45 23.64 12.56
CA TRP A 33 -28.16 22.95 13.83
C TRP A 33 -29.20 21.89 14.17
N ALA A 34 -30.48 22.08 13.87
CA ALA A 34 -31.51 21.06 14.03
C ALA A 34 -31.19 19.84 13.11
N LEU A 35 -30.85 20.10 11.83
CA LEU A 35 -30.40 19.08 10.89
C LEU A 35 -29.16 18.32 11.39
N ASN A 36 -28.17 19.02 11.96
CA ASN A 36 -26.99 18.34 12.51
C ASN A 36 -27.34 17.35 13.63
N TYR A 37 -28.37 17.62 14.44
CA TYR A 37 -28.84 16.66 15.45
C TYR A 37 -29.63 15.50 14.84
N GLN A 38 -30.43 15.73 13.79
CA GLN A 38 -31.06 14.66 13.00
C GLN A 38 -30.01 13.76 12.36
N MET A 39 -29.00 14.34 11.72
CA MET A 39 -27.88 13.60 11.12
C MET A 39 -27.07 12.81 12.15
N LYS A 40 -27.01 13.28 13.40
CA LYS A 40 -26.41 12.49 14.49
C LYS A 40 -27.21 11.21 14.72
N ASN A 41 -28.51 11.32 14.82
CA ASN A 41 -29.38 10.15 14.99
C ASN A 41 -29.25 9.19 13.81
N ASP A 42 -29.26 9.71 12.56
CA ASP A 42 -29.05 8.90 11.35
C ASP A 42 -27.73 8.14 11.38
N ALA A 43 -26.63 8.79 11.81
CA ALA A 43 -25.32 8.16 11.91
C ALA A 43 -25.29 7.09 13.00
N ASP A 44 -25.97 7.31 14.13
CA ASP A 44 -25.99 6.38 15.26
C ASP A 44 -26.76 5.08 14.90
N ILE A 45 -27.85 5.19 14.14
CA ILE A 45 -28.70 4.04 13.74
C ILE A 45 -28.41 3.50 12.33
N GLY A 46 -27.52 4.16 11.56
CA GLY A 46 -27.17 3.74 10.19
C GLY A 46 -28.23 4.08 9.14
N ASN A 47 -29.06 5.11 9.36
CA ASN A 47 -30.10 5.52 8.41
C ASN A 47 -29.54 6.34 7.26
N TYR A 48 -29.04 5.64 6.26
CA TYR A 48 -28.41 6.22 5.07
C TYR A 48 -29.36 7.14 4.29
N GLN A 49 -30.61 6.73 4.07
CA GLN A 49 -31.55 7.49 3.23
C GLN A 49 -31.92 8.82 3.87
N SER A 50 -32.19 8.84 5.17
CA SER A 50 -32.47 10.06 5.93
C SER A 50 -31.26 11.00 5.93
N MET A 51 -30.05 10.47 6.10
CA MET A 51 -28.82 11.23 6.03
C MET A 51 -28.70 12.00 4.70
N ILE A 52 -28.98 11.34 3.57
CA ILE A 52 -28.94 11.98 2.24
C ILE A 52 -29.95 13.11 2.14
N THR A 53 -31.17 12.89 2.63
CA THR A 53 -32.22 13.95 2.66
C THR A 53 -31.76 15.16 3.47
N HIS A 54 -31.21 14.94 4.68
CA HIS A 54 -30.74 16.04 5.52
C HIS A 54 -29.52 16.76 4.94
N ILE A 55 -28.65 16.09 4.17
CA ILE A 55 -27.58 16.76 3.42
C ILE A 55 -28.16 17.71 2.36
N ASP A 56 -29.20 17.28 1.63
CA ASP A 56 -29.86 18.12 0.63
C ASP A 56 -30.56 19.34 1.26
N GLU A 57 -31.25 19.15 2.36
CA GLU A 57 -31.86 20.24 3.12
C GLU A 57 -30.80 21.22 3.64
N LEU A 58 -29.70 20.74 4.19
CA LEU A 58 -28.59 21.58 4.65
C LEU A 58 -27.98 22.38 3.48
N LYS A 59 -27.85 21.76 2.30
CA LYS A 59 -27.35 22.44 1.10
C LYS A 59 -28.25 23.59 0.67
N ALA A 60 -29.57 23.44 0.76
CA ALA A 60 -30.54 24.47 0.42
C ALA A 60 -30.44 25.75 1.30
N LEU A 61 -29.83 25.64 2.50
CA LEU A 61 -29.66 26.77 3.40
C LEU A 61 -28.53 27.75 3.00
N ASN A 62 -27.68 27.40 2.02
CA ASN A 62 -26.60 28.24 1.47
C ASN A 62 -25.63 28.86 2.52
N LEU A 63 -25.28 28.10 3.57
CA LEU A 63 -24.40 28.58 4.67
C LEU A 63 -22.89 28.43 4.40
N LEU A 64 -22.51 27.76 3.35
CA LEU A 64 -21.14 27.28 3.07
C LEU A 64 -20.07 28.34 2.86
N SER A 65 -20.46 29.56 2.51
CA SER A 65 -19.52 30.65 2.26
C SER A 65 -19.19 31.47 3.52
N ILE A 66 -19.76 31.09 4.67
CA ILE A 66 -19.64 31.86 5.91
C ILE A 66 -18.64 31.19 6.85
N PRO A 67 -17.41 31.75 7.06
CA PRO A 67 -16.41 31.15 7.95
C PRO A 67 -16.89 30.90 9.38
N ALA A 68 -17.86 31.69 9.88
CA ALA A 68 -18.44 31.51 11.19
C ALA A 68 -19.15 30.16 11.38
N ASP A 69 -19.53 29.50 10.32
CA ASP A 69 -20.26 28.24 10.36
C ASP A 69 -19.36 26.99 10.22
N ASN A 70 -18.02 27.17 10.23
CA ASN A 70 -17.07 26.05 10.13
C ASN A 70 -17.29 24.98 11.20
N ILE A 71 -17.63 25.36 12.45
CA ILE A 71 -17.90 24.42 13.54
C ILE A 71 -19.12 23.56 13.22
N LEU A 72 -20.15 24.11 12.63
CA LEU A 72 -21.34 23.39 12.19
C LEU A 72 -20.95 22.34 11.13
N PHE A 73 -20.21 22.76 10.09
CA PHE A 73 -19.80 21.88 9.01
C PHE A 73 -18.83 20.77 9.47
N ASP A 74 -17.94 21.04 10.40
CA ASP A 74 -17.13 20.02 11.04
C ASP A 74 -17.99 18.97 11.77
N ASN A 75 -19.02 19.41 12.50
CA ASN A 75 -19.96 18.50 13.16
C ASN A 75 -20.72 17.65 12.14
N VAL A 76 -21.21 18.25 11.05
CA VAL A 76 -21.89 17.54 9.96
C VAL A 76 -20.96 16.50 9.33
N LEU A 77 -19.72 16.86 9.00
CA LEU A 77 -18.73 15.95 8.45
C LEU A 77 -18.45 14.76 9.37
N PHE A 78 -18.38 14.98 10.69
CA PHE A 78 -18.24 13.88 11.66
C PHE A 78 -19.42 12.90 11.61
N LYS A 79 -20.65 13.37 11.38
CA LYS A 79 -21.82 12.48 11.28
C LYS A 79 -21.79 11.68 9.99
N ILE A 80 -21.51 12.34 8.87
CA ILE A 80 -21.38 11.67 7.57
C ILE A 80 -20.24 10.63 7.60
N ALA A 81 -19.06 11.02 8.10
CA ALA A 81 -17.92 10.13 8.25
C ALA A 81 -18.24 8.97 9.20
N GLY A 82 -18.94 9.23 10.31
CA GLY A 82 -19.38 8.22 11.25
C GLY A 82 -20.34 7.20 10.63
N LEU A 83 -21.33 7.66 9.85
CA LEU A 83 -22.23 6.78 9.09
C LEU A 83 -21.43 5.87 8.17
N ILE A 84 -20.51 6.44 7.37
CA ILE A 84 -19.66 5.65 6.45
C ILE A 84 -18.81 4.66 7.25
N TYR A 85 -18.15 5.11 8.31
CA TYR A 85 -17.20 4.30 9.07
C TYR A 85 -17.84 3.10 9.77
N HIS A 86 -19.04 3.26 10.31
CA HIS A 86 -19.69 2.25 11.13
C HIS A 86 -20.70 1.39 10.36
N HIS A 87 -21.36 1.95 9.32
CA HIS A 87 -22.51 1.32 8.69
C HIS A 87 -22.32 1.05 7.18
N VAL A 88 -21.20 1.49 6.55
CA VAL A 88 -20.88 1.15 5.17
C VAL A 88 -19.78 0.09 5.16
N ALA A 89 -20.15 -1.17 4.91
CA ALA A 89 -19.22 -2.28 4.95
C ALA A 89 -18.47 -2.44 3.60
N PRO A 90 -17.15 -2.70 3.59
CA PRO A 90 -16.40 -2.93 2.36
C PRO A 90 -16.92 -4.10 1.51
N THR A 91 -17.61 -5.05 2.15
CA THR A 91 -18.15 -6.27 1.52
C THR A 91 -19.58 -6.11 1.00
N ASP A 92 -20.26 -5.00 1.32
CA ASP A 92 -21.62 -4.73 0.82
C ASP A 92 -21.57 -4.32 -0.65
N VAL A 93 -22.28 -5.03 -1.50
CA VAL A 93 -22.38 -4.76 -2.95
C VAL A 93 -22.87 -3.35 -3.25
N ASN A 94 -23.64 -2.73 -2.35
CA ASN A 94 -24.17 -1.38 -2.49
C ASN A 94 -23.19 -0.29 -2.04
N THR A 95 -22.05 -0.64 -1.45
CA THR A 95 -21.05 0.33 -0.96
C THR A 95 -20.61 1.34 -2.02
N PRO A 96 -20.28 0.94 -3.27
CA PRO A 96 -19.92 1.91 -4.31
C PRO A 96 -21.03 2.93 -4.58
N ALA A 97 -22.27 2.48 -4.71
CA ALA A 97 -23.41 3.35 -4.96
C ALA A 97 -23.68 4.33 -3.79
N LYS A 98 -23.57 3.85 -2.54
CA LYS A 98 -23.70 4.68 -1.34
C LYS A 98 -22.62 5.78 -1.30
N LEU A 99 -21.36 5.43 -1.58
CA LEU A 99 -20.25 6.38 -1.60
C LEU A 99 -20.42 7.41 -2.73
N SER A 100 -20.80 6.96 -3.95
CA SER A 100 -21.08 7.85 -5.08
C SER A 100 -22.18 8.86 -4.77
N THR A 101 -23.25 8.42 -4.11
CA THR A 101 -24.35 9.33 -3.73
C THR A 101 -23.88 10.36 -2.70
N ILE A 102 -23.19 9.95 -1.64
CA ILE A 102 -22.64 10.91 -0.65
C ILE A 102 -21.66 11.87 -1.32
N PHE A 103 -20.75 11.36 -2.13
CA PHE A 103 -19.76 12.19 -2.81
C PHE A 103 -20.41 13.22 -3.75
N SER A 104 -21.42 12.81 -4.52
CA SER A 104 -22.16 13.74 -5.40
C SER A 104 -22.81 14.90 -4.65
N LYS A 105 -23.18 14.70 -3.38
CA LYS A 105 -23.74 15.75 -2.51
C LYS A 105 -22.65 16.65 -1.92
N LEU A 106 -21.47 16.10 -1.65
CA LEU A 106 -20.38 16.83 -0.98
C LEU A 106 -19.44 17.56 -1.94
N LYS A 107 -19.32 17.14 -3.21
CA LYS A 107 -18.31 17.66 -4.16
C LYS A 107 -18.39 19.14 -4.46
N ASP A 108 -19.56 19.77 -4.25
CA ASP A 108 -19.76 21.20 -4.48
C ASP A 108 -19.32 22.04 -3.26
N TYR A 109 -18.97 21.38 -2.15
CA TYR A 109 -18.51 22.03 -0.93
C TYR A 109 -16.99 22.14 -0.88
N THR A 110 -16.50 23.21 -0.23
CA THR A 110 -15.09 23.37 0.11
C THR A 110 -14.98 23.37 1.63
N PHE A 111 -14.29 22.36 2.18
CA PHE A 111 -14.09 22.25 3.62
C PHE A 111 -12.68 22.70 4.01
N SER A 112 -12.57 23.32 5.19
CA SER A 112 -11.26 23.61 5.77
C SER A 112 -10.61 22.35 6.33
N PRO A 113 -9.27 22.26 6.34
CA PRO A 113 -8.55 21.18 7.01
C PRO A 113 -8.97 21.06 8.47
N SER A 114 -9.46 19.89 8.86
CA SER A 114 -9.93 19.62 10.21
C SER A 114 -9.89 18.12 10.52
N LYS A 115 -10.05 17.77 11.82
CA LYS A 115 -10.18 16.35 12.22
C LYS A 115 -11.39 15.68 11.59
N ALA A 116 -12.49 16.41 11.40
CA ALA A 116 -13.70 15.91 10.75
C ALA A 116 -13.44 15.59 9.28
N TYR A 117 -12.73 16.49 8.60
CA TYR A 117 -12.37 16.31 7.18
C TYR A 117 -11.41 15.14 7.00
N SER A 118 -10.40 14.98 7.86
CA SER A 118 -9.52 13.82 7.90
C SER A 118 -10.28 12.52 8.21
N PHE A 119 -11.29 12.57 9.10
CA PHE A 119 -12.10 11.38 9.40
C PHE A 119 -12.99 10.97 8.23
N LEU A 120 -13.50 11.92 7.44
CA LEU A 120 -14.21 11.61 6.19
C LEU A 120 -13.30 10.83 5.21
N LEU A 121 -12.09 11.32 4.96
CA LEU A 121 -11.11 10.63 4.12
C LEU A 121 -10.84 9.21 4.63
N GLN A 122 -10.57 9.08 5.93
CA GLN A 122 -10.32 7.78 6.56
C GLN A 122 -11.49 6.81 6.39
N SER A 123 -12.72 7.30 6.55
CA SER A 123 -13.93 6.50 6.45
C SER A 123 -14.16 5.98 5.04
N VAL A 124 -13.96 6.82 4.03
CA VAL A 124 -14.10 6.43 2.62
C VAL A 124 -13.00 5.43 2.23
N ILE A 125 -11.74 5.67 2.61
CA ILE A 125 -10.63 4.74 2.31
C ILE A 125 -10.83 3.37 2.97
N LYS A 126 -11.45 3.32 4.15
CA LYS A 126 -11.78 2.06 4.85
C LYS A 126 -12.72 1.18 4.03
N CYS A 127 -13.60 1.77 3.24
CA CYS A 127 -14.56 1.03 2.41
C CYS A 127 -13.91 0.28 1.22
N GLY A 128 -12.61 0.47 0.98
CA GLY A 128 -11.88 -0.23 -0.08
C GLY A 128 -11.95 0.44 -1.44
N SER A 129 -11.83 -0.37 -2.51
CA SER A 129 -11.81 0.15 -3.88
C SER A 129 -13.20 0.51 -4.36
N TRP A 130 -13.34 1.73 -4.82
CA TRP A 130 -14.53 2.29 -5.43
C TRP A 130 -14.12 3.05 -6.70
N THR A 131 -14.93 3.03 -7.76
CA THR A 131 -14.54 3.58 -9.08
C THR A 131 -14.17 5.06 -9.04
N GLU A 132 -14.86 5.86 -8.20
CA GLU A 132 -14.61 7.30 -8.05
C GLU A 132 -13.58 7.62 -6.94
N THR A 133 -12.86 6.63 -6.43
CA THR A 133 -11.85 6.85 -5.35
C THR A 133 -10.83 7.92 -5.73
N ALA A 134 -10.36 7.92 -6.98
CA ALA A 134 -9.40 8.93 -7.43
C ALA A 134 -10.02 10.32 -7.49
N ASP A 135 -11.27 10.43 -7.97
CA ASP A 135 -11.99 11.70 -8.05
C ASP A 135 -12.28 12.28 -6.67
N PHE A 136 -12.68 11.41 -5.74
CA PHE A 136 -12.88 11.79 -4.34
C PHE A 136 -11.58 12.30 -3.69
N ILE A 137 -10.45 11.60 -3.88
CA ILE A 137 -9.18 12.01 -3.27
C ILE A 137 -8.63 13.29 -3.93
N ASP A 138 -8.84 13.49 -5.24
CA ASP A 138 -8.47 14.73 -5.91
C ASP A 138 -9.32 15.91 -5.42
N TRP A 139 -10.63 15.71 -5.25
CA TRP A 139 -11.52 16.70 -4.65
C TRP A 139 -11.15 17.01 -3.20
N TRP A 140 -10.92 15.95 -2.39
CA TRP A 140 -10.50 16.11 -0.99
C TRP A 140 -9.18 16.86 -0.86
N ASN A 141 -8.32 16.72 -1.85
CA ASN A 141 -6.99 17.32 -2.00
C ASN A 141 -6.03 16.97 -0.85
N LEU A 142 -5.08 16.10 -1.13
CA LEU A 142 -4.09 15.63 -0.14
C LEU A 142 -3.26 16.74 0.52
N SER A 143 -3.29 17.99 -0.01
CA SER A 143 -2.69 19.14 0.66
C SER A 143 -3.42 19.55 1.95
N ASN A 144 -4.65 19.06 2.16
CA ASN A 144 -5.43 19.30 3.37
C ASN A 144 -5.07 18.34 4.53
N LEU A 145 -4.15 17.40 4.31
CA LEU A 145 -3.65 16.53 5.38
C LEU A 145 -2.97 17.37 6.46
N THR A 146 -3.37 17.16 7.70
CA THR A 146 -2.80 17.82 8.89
C THR A 146 -1.56 17.06 9.37
N GLN A 147 -0.74 17.68 10.22
CA GLN A 147 0.44 16.99 10.79
C GLN A 147 0.07 15.72 11.58
N GLU A 148 -1.11 15.66 12.18
CA GLU A 148 -1.59 14.47 12.87
C GLU A 148 -1.87 13.31 11.92
N ASP A 149 -2.31 13.60 10.68
CA ASP A 149 -2.62 12.60 9.68
C ASP A 149 -1.37 11.82 9.21
N TYR A 150 -0.18 12.37 9.41
CA TYR A 150 1.09 11.70 9.10
C TYR A 150 1.57 10.77 10.21
N LYS A 151 0.97 10.82 11.40
CA LYS A 151 1.37 9.98 12.53
C LYS A 151 0.68 8.61 12.47
N PRO A 152 1.45 7.50 12.54
CA PRO A 152 0.86 6.19 12.73
C PRO A 152 0.24 6.09 14.13
N TYR A 153 -0.82 5.31 14.27
CA TYR A 153 -1.50 5.14 15.55
C TYR A 153 -1.57 3.66 15.97
N LYS A 154 -1.80 3.42 17.24
CA LYS A 154 -1.99 2.07 17.77
C LYS A 154 -3.48 1.76 17.88
N ALA A 155 -3.89 0.63 17.32
CA ALA A 155 -5.23 0.09 17.56
C ALA A 155 -5.37 -0.40 19.02
N ALA A 156 -6.60 -0.63 19.47
CA ALA A 156 -6.90 -1.10 20.83
C ALA A 156 -6.18 -2.42 21.18
N ASN A 157 -5.91 -3.28 20.19
CA ASN A 157 -5.15 -4.52 20.35
C ASN A 157 -3.61 -4.34 20.31
N GLY A 158 -3.13 -3.09 20.38
CA GLY A 158 -1.70 -2.75 20.34
C GLY A 158 -1.03 -2.80 18.95
N LYS A 159 -1.74 -3.23 17.90
CA LYS A 159 -1.21 -3.27 16.53
C LYS A 159 -0.99 -1.84 16.01
N GLN A 160 0.19 -1.60 15.47
CA GLN A 160 0.47 -0.33 14.79
C GLN A 160 -0.26 -0.27 13.45
N ILE A 161 -1.01 0.81 13.25
CA ILE A 161 -1.76 1.11 12.03
C ILE A 161 -1.04 2.22 11.28
N MET A 162 -0.95 2.09 9.97
CA MET A 162 -0.41 3.12 9.09
C MET A 162 -1.15 4.45 9.28
N SER A 163 -0.43 5.55 9.13
CA SER A 163 -0.99 6.90 9.17
C SER A 163 -2.13 7.09 8.15
N VAL A 164 -2.99 8.05 8.37
CA VAL A 164 -4.06 8.42 7.41
C VAL A 164 -3.43 8.84 6.09
N ALA A 165 -2.35 9.64 6.15
CA ALA A 165 -1.61 10.09 4.97
C ALA A 165 -1.10 8.91 4.14
N GLU A 166 -0.36 7.97 4.75
CA GLU A 166 0.17 6.81 4.01
C GLU A 166 -0.94 6.01 3.35
N ARG A 167 -2.06 5.75 4.05
CA ARG A 167 -3.21 5.04 3.49
C ARG A 167 -3.88 5.80 2.36
N ALA A 168 -3.98 7.14 2.44
CA ALA A 168 -4.57 7.97 1.40
C ALA A 168 -3.75 7.95 0.11
N PHE A 169 -2.43 8.10 0.23
CA PHE A 169 -1.52 8.00 -0.92
C PHE A 169 -1.55 6.60 -1.56
N ILE A 170 -1.63 5.54 -0.74
CA ILE A 170 -1.80 4.16 -1.24
C ILE A 170 -3.13 4.01 -1.98
N ALA A 171 -4.24 4.50 -1.42
CA ALA A 171 -5.56 4.40 -2.03
C ALA A 171 -5.61 5.14 -3.37
N HIS A 172 -5.05 6.35 -3.43
CA HIS A 172 -4.96 7.12 -4.66
C HIS A 172 -4.11 6.42 -5.72
N SER A 173 -2.93 5.92 -5.33
CA SER A 173 -2.07 5.14 -6.24
C SER A 173 -2.79 3.94 -6.84
N LYS A 174 -3.52 3.17 -6.01
CA LYS A 174 -4.30 2.02 -6.46
C LYS A 174 -5.40 2.44 -7.44
N ALA A 175 -6.12 3.51 -7.14
CA ALA A 175 -7.18 4.02 -7.99
C ALA A 175 -6.65 4.49 -9.36
N LEU A 176 -5.53 5.22 -9.37
CA LEU A 176 -4.89 5.67 -10.61
C LEU A 176 -4.36 4.51 -11.46
N LEU A 177 -3.81 3.47 -10.84
CA LEU A 177 -3.38 2.24 -11.54
C LEU A 177 -4.56 1.49 -12.18
N LEU A 178 -5.73 1.47 -11.52
CA LEU A 178 -6.94 0.85 -12.06
C LEU A 178 -7.52 1.66 -13.23
N LEU A 179 -7.53 2.99 -13.10
CA LEU A 179 -8.02 3.90 -14.15
C LEU A 179 -7.09 3.95 -15.38
N LYS A 180 -5.79 3.63 -15.19
CA LYS A 180 -4.75 3.77 -16.23
C LYS A 180 -4.67 5.19 -16.81
N ASP A 181 -5.01 6.20 -16.01
CA ASP A 181 -4.94 7.61 -16.42
C ASP A 181 -3.51 8.13 -16.28
N LEU A 182 -2.76 8.05 -17.37
CA LEU A 182 -1.36 8.46 -17.41
C LEU A 182 -1.15 9.96 -17.09
N GLY A 183 -2.14 10.80 -17.44
CA GLY A 183 -2.08 12.25 -17.16
C GLY A 183 -2.16 12.53 -15.65
N ARG A 184 -3.10 11.88 -14.96
CA ARG A 184 -3.23 12.00 -13.49
C ARG A 184 -2.05 11.36 -12.77
N ILE A 185 -1.54 10.23 -13.25
CA ILE A 185 -0.34 9.59 -12.70
C ILE A 185 0.84 10.55 -12.75
N LYS A 186 1.11 11.19 -13.90
CA LYS A 186 2.20 12.18 -14.04
C LYS A 186 2.08 13.33 -13.05
N LYS A 187 0.86 13.83 -12.81
CA LYS A 187 0.60 14.92 -11.84
C LYS A 187 0.75 14.48 -10.39
N PHE A 188 0.49 13.19 -10.10
CA PHE A 188 0.54 12.66 -8.74
C PHE A 188 1.95 12.23 -8.30
N LEU A 189 2.79 11.73 -9.21
CA LEU A 189 4.14 11.25 -8.90
C LEU A 189 4.99 12.25 -8.11
N PRO A 190 5.04 13.57 -8.43
CA PRO A 190 5.80 14.53 -7.62
C PRO A 190 5.32 14.64 -6.18
N LYS A 191 4.00 14.48 -5.94
CA LYS A 191 3.43 14.50 -4.57
C LYS A 191 3.87 13.25 -3.79
N LEU A 192 3.90 12.10 -4.46
CA LEU A 192 4.33 10.84 -3.85
C LEU A 192 5.84 10.82 -3.59
N ASP A 193 6.65 11.40 -4.49
CA ASP A 193 8.08 11.59 -4.30
C ASP A 193 8.37 12.48 -3.11
N ASN A 194 7.69 13.62 -3.00
CA ASN A 194 7.81 14.51 -1.85
C ASN A 194 7.45 13.78 -0.54
N LEU A 195 6.39 12.96 -0.53
CA LEU A 195 6.03 12.17 0.64
C LEU A 195 7.17 11.22 1.05
N MET A 196 7.78 10.53 0.10
CA MET A 196 8.89 9.60 0.38
C MET A 196 10.11 10.30 0.95
N ASN A 197 10.39 11.53 0.50
CA ASN A 197 11.52 12.33 0.94
C ASN A 197 11.28 12.94 2.34
N THR A 198 10.06 13.38 2.62
CA THR A 198 9.70 14.01 3.90
C THR A 198 9.35 12.98 5.00
N HIS A 199 8.90 11.78 4.60
CA HIS A 199 8.46 10.71 5.50
C HIS A 199 9.12 9.36 5.13
N PRO A 200 10.45 9.24 5.22
CA PRO A 200 11.19 8.03 4.83
C PRO A 200 10.86 6.80 5.70
N GLU A 201 10.20 7.00 6.84
CA GLU A 201 9.67 5.92 7.71
C GLU A 201 8.48 5.20 7.07
N MET A 202 7.73 5.85 6.18
CA MET A 202 6.61 5.24 5.46
C MET A 202 7.14 4.22 4.46
N THR A 203 6.62 3.01 4.55
CA THR A 203 7.21 1.89 3.79
C THR A 203 6.63 1.74 2.39
N TYR A 204 5.31 1.87 2.25
CA TYR A 204 4.61 1.50 1.01
C TYR A 204 4.61 2.55 -0.11
N PRO A 205 4.82 3.85 0.11
CA PRO A 205 4.88 4.82 -0.98
C PRO A 205 5.86 4.45 -2.08
N GLY A 206 7.07 3.95 -1.74
CA GLY A 206 8.07 3.51 -2.73
C GLY A 206 7.60 2.35 -3.62
N TYR A 207 6.81 1.41 -3.10
CA TYR A 207 6.21 0.35 -3.88
C TYR A 207 5.25 0.90 -4.94
N PHE A 208 4.35 1.80 -4.53
CA PHE A 208 3.39 2.38 -5.45
C PHE A 208 4.02 3.35 -6.43
N TYR A 209 5.06 4.06 -6.02
CA TYR A 209 5.85 4.91 -6.93
C TYR A 209 6.44 4.07 -8.08
N GLY A 210 7.09 2.95 -7.74
CA GLY A 210 7.60 2.01 -8.74
C GLY A 210 6.52 1.47 -9.69
N LYS A 211 5.35 1.08 -9.15
CA LYS A 211 4.22 0.63 -9.98
C LYS A 211 3.68 1.71 -10.92
N LEU A 212 3.59 2.93 -10.45
CA LEU A 212 3.12 4.06 -11.26
C LEU A 212 4.15 4.39 -12.36
N LEU A 213 5.46 4.34 -12.07
CA LEU A 213 6.51 4.50 -13.08
C LEU A 213 6.39 3.43 -14.18
N LEU A 214 6.25 2.17 -13.81
CA LEU A 214 6.07 1.08 -14.77
C LEU A 214 4.84 1.29 -15.65
N SER A 215 3.73 1.77 -15.08
CA SER A 215 2.52 2.05 -15.87
C SER A 215 2.67 3.22 -16.84
N LEU A 216 3.63 4.13 -16.60
CA LEU A 216 4.00 5.20 -17.53
C LEU A 216 4.97 4.74 -18.63
N GLY A 217 5.44 3.51 -18.59
CA GLY A 217 6.45 3.00 -19.52
C GLY A 217 7.87 3.50 -19.22
N SER A 218 8.16 3.86 -17.95
CA SER A 218 9.51 4.22 -17.53
C SER A 218 10.48 3.07 -17.75
N THR A 219 11.77 3.40 -17.91
CA THR A 219 12.81 2.38 -18.10
C THR A 219 12.96 1.48 -16.85
N PRO A 220 13.42 0.25 -17.02
CA PRO A 220 13.74 -0.62 -15.88
C PRO A 220 14.66 0.04 -14.86
N GLU A 221 15.69 0.76 -15.33
CA GLU A 221 16.67 1.44 -14.49
C GLU A 221 16.04 2.54 -13.63
N GLU A 222 15.10 3.31 -14.17
CA GLU A 222 14.36 4.33 -13.41
C GLU A 222 13.49 3.70 -12.34
N ALA A 223 12.77 2.62 -12.67
CA ALA A 223 11.93 1.90 -11.73
C ALA A 223 12.77 1.25 -10.61
N LEU A 224 13.91 0.63 -10.94
CA LEU A 224 14.79 -0.04 -9.98
C LEU A 224 15.39 0.92 -8.96
N LYS A 225 15.74 2.16 -9.33
CA LYS A 225 16.26 3.17 -8.39
C LYS A 225 15.34 3.36 -7.18
N VAL A 226 14.04 3.24 -7.37
CA VAL A 226 13.04 3.41 -6.30
C VAL A 226 12.65 2.07 -5.66
N ILE A 227 12.48 1.04 -6.48
CA ILE A 227 11.99 -0.27 -6.01
C ILE A 227 13.06 -0.99 -5.17
N ILE A 228 14.34 -0.93 -5.54
CA ILE A 228 15.40 -1.66 -4.83
C ILE A 228 15.54 -1.25 -3.36
N PRO A 229 15.62 0.05 -2.99
CA PRO A 229 15.67 0.45 -1.57
C PRO A 229 14.48 -0.06 -0.76
N PHE A 230 13.30 -0.08 -1.35
CA PHE A 230 12.11 -0.65 -0.76
C PHE A 230 12.19 -2.18 -0.67
N ALA A 231 12.60 -2.86 -1.74
CA ALA A 231 12.73 -4.32 -1.80
C ALA A 231 13.70 -4.85 -0.73
N ARG A 232 14.81 -4.15 -0.45
CA ARG A 232 15.75 -4.46 0.64
C ARG A 232 15.08 -4.49 2.02
N LYS A 233 14.11 -3.60 2.27
CA LYS A 233 13.37 -3.55 3.53
C LYS A 233 12.33 -4.66 3.64
N LYS A 234 11.81 -5.15 2.51
CA LYS A 234 10.67 -6.07 2.41
C LYS A 234 10.96 -7.34 1.60
N ALA A 235 12.23 -7.77 1.59
CA ALA A 235 12.68 -8.93 0.81
C ALA A 235 12.04 -10.27 1.21
N THR A 236 11.36 -10.34 2.35
CA THR A 236 10.60 -11.52 2.81
C THR A 236 9.18 -11.57 2.26
N GLU A 237 8.73 -10.51 1.60
CA GLU A 237 7.36 -10.37 1.13
C GLU A 237 7.26 -10.79 -0.35
N PHE A 238 6.38 -11.72 -0.67
CA PHE A 238 6.23 -12.25 -2.03
C PHE A 238 5.86 -11.20 -3.08
N TRP A 239 5.03 -10.24 -2.72
CA TRP A 239 4.54 -9.19 -3.62
C TRP A 239 5.63 -8.20 -4.06
N VAL A 240 6.71 -8.09 -3.31
CA VAL A 240 7.91 -7.32 -3.71
C VAL A 240 8.60 -7.98 -4.89
N TRP A 241 8.78 -9.29 -4.80
CA TRP A 241 9.39 -10.08 -5.86
C TRP A 241 8.50 -10.17 -7.10
N GLN A 242 7.17 -10.22 -6.89
CA GLN A 242 6.22 -10.09 -7.98
C GLN A 242 6.36 -8.74 -8.69
N LEU A 243 6.52 -7.62 -7.97
CA LEU A 243 6.77 -6.32 -8.57
C LEU A 243 8.09 -6.30 -9.35
N LEU A 244 9.18 -6.81 -8.76
CA LEU A 244 10.48 -6.89 -9.45
C LEU A 244 10.39 -7.73 -10.73
N SER A 245 9.60 -8.81 -10.74
CA SER A 245 9.37 -9.60 -11.96
C SER A 245 8.69 -8.80 -13.09
N GLU A 246 7.95 -7.75 -12.74
CA GLU A 246 7.31 -6.85 -13.73
C GLU A 246 8.31 -5.86 -14.33
N VAL A 247 9.39 -5.55 -13.62
CA VAL A 247 10.49 -4.74 -14.14
C VAL A 247 11.33 -5.52 -15.17
N PHE A 248 11.59 -6.80 -14.90
CA PHE A 248 12.49 -7.65 -15.69
C PHE A 248 11.79 -8.41 -16.81
N THR A 249 10.75 -7.83 -17.45
CA THR A 249 10.02 -8.50 -18.55
C THR A 249 10.92 -8.86 -19.75
N ASN A 250 11.96 -8.07 -20.01
CA ASN A 250 12.92 -8.29 -21.09
C ASN A 250 14.18 -9.07 -20.64
N GLU A 251 14.27 -9.46 -19.37
CA GLU A 251 15.35 -10.24 -18.78
C GLU A 251 14.78 -11.52 -18.16
N PRO A 252 14.50 -12.54 -19.00
CA PRO A 252 13.65 -13.66 -18.59
C PRO A 252 14.23 -14.50 -17.45
N ASP A 253 15.55 -14.53 -17.24
CA ASP A 253 16.13 -15.26 -16.10
C ASP A 253 15.97 -14.48 -14.78
N LYS A 254 16.13 -13.16 -14.80
CA LYS A 254 15.83 -12.33 -13.64
C LYS A 254 14.34 -12.34 -13.30
N GLN A 255 13.48 -12.30 -14.33
CA GLN A 255 12.04 -12.41 -14.16
C GLN A 255 11.66 -13.73 -13.49
N LEU A 256 12.18 -14.86 -14.01
CA LEU A 256 11.95 -16.18 -13.45
C LEU A 256 12.48 -16.27 -12.01
N ALA A 257 13.69 -15.78 -11.76
CA ALA A 257 14.29 -15.78 -10.43
C ALA A 257 13.43 -14.99 -9.40
N CYS A 258 12.91 -13.82 -9.79
CA CYS A 258 12.01 -13.04 -8.93
C CYS A 258 10.72 -13.78 -8.62
N LEU A 259 10.08 -14.43 -9.60
CA LEU A 259 8.86 -15.22 -9.38
C LEU A 259 9.12 -16.46 -8.51
N LEU A 260 10.26 -17.15 -8.72
CA LEU A 260 10.69 -18.25 -7.84
C LEU A 260 10.92 -17.76 -6.41
N ARG A 261 11.59 -16.62 -6.26
CA ARG A 261 11.78 -16.02 -4.92
C ARG A 261 10.45 -15.73 -4.24
N ALA A 262 9.45 -15.22 -5.00
CA ALA A 262 8.11 -14.92 -4.49
C ALA A 262 7.42 -16.16 -3.93
N VAL A 263 7.44 -17.30 -4.63
CA VAL A 263 6.78 -18.54 -4.16
C VAL A 263 7.50 -19.18 -2.97
N HIS A 264 8.77 -18.83 -2.72
CA HIS A 264 9.52 -19.30 -1.56
C HIS A 264 9.47 -18.33 -0.35
N CYS A 265 8.74 -17.22 -0.45
CA CYS A 265 8.40 -16.41 0.72
C CYS A 265 7.40 -17.15 1.62
N HIS A 266 7.56 -17.01 2.96
CA HIS A 266 6.62 -17.58 3.91
C HIS A 266 5.27 -16.86 3.84
N THR A 267 4.34 -17.39 3.02
CA THR A 267 2.99 -16.87 2.88
C THR A 267 2.00 -18.00 2.60
N GLN A 268 0.71 -17.72 2.78
CA GLN A 268 -0.34 -18.68 2.45
C GLN A 268 -0.44 -18.89 0.93
N GLU A 269 -0.65 -20.13 0.52
CA GLU A 269 -0.73 -20.51 -0.90
C GLU A 269 -1.80 -19.73 -1.67
N SER A 270 -2.90 -19.39 -0.99
CA SER A 270 -4.00 -18.59 -1.53
C SER A 270 -3.59 -17.21 -2.07
N PHE A 271 -2.50 -16.63 -1.58
CA PHE A 271 -1.98 -15.36 -2.07
C PHE A 271 -1.06 -15.50 -3.30
N LEU A 272 -0.56 -16.70 -3.57
CA LEU A 272 0.43 -16.97 -4.62
C LEU A 272 -0.19 -17.25 -6.00
N GLY A 273 -1.51 -17.35 -6.13
CA GLY A 273 -2.17 -17.74 -7.37
C GLY A 273 -1.66 -16.98 -8.60
N LYS A 274 -1.63 -15.63 -8.54
CA LYS A 274 -1.13 -14.79 -9.65
C LYS A 274 0.37 -15.02 -9.96
N VAL A 275 1.18 -15.26 -8.94
CA VAL A 275 2.62 -15.53 -9.10
C VAL A 275 2.83 -16.86 -9.82
N ARG A 276 2.10 -17.90 -9.41
CA ARG A 276 2.17 -19.23 -10.01
C ARG A 276 1.65 -19.26 -11.44
N ILE A 277 0.58 -18.50 -11.74
CA ILE A 277 0.10 -18.35 -13.13
C ILE A 277 1.18 -17.73 -14.01
N LYS A 278 1.86 -16.65 -13.55
CA LYS A 278 2.98 -16.06 -14.28
C LYS A 278 4.15 -17.03 -14.46
N LEU A 279 4.49 -17.83 -13.43
CA LEU A 279 5.51 -18.88 -13.52
C LEU A 279 5.13 -19.93 -14.56
N ALA A 280 3.90 -20.45 -14.52
CA ALA A 280 3.42 -21.43 -15.49
C ALA A 280 3.50 -20.87 -16.91
N SER A 281 3.07 -19.64 -17.14
CA SER A 281 3.18 -18.98 -18.43
C SER A 281 4.62 -18.91 -18.95
N LEU A 282 5.57 -18.49 -18.09
CA LEU A 282 7.00 -18.42 -18.47
C LEU A 282 7.58 -19.80 -18.76
N TYR A 283 7.20 -20.81 -18.00
CA TYR A 283 7.65 -22.20 -18.24
C TYR A 283 7.11 -22.76 -19.55
N ILE A 284 5.82 -22.49 -19.87
CA ILE A 284 5.23 -22.87 -21.15
C ILE A 284 5.98 -22.21 -22.31
N GLN A 285 6.24 -20.90 -22.23
CA GLN A 285 6.99 -20.16 -23.26
C GLN A 285 8.40 -20.69 -23.47
N ARG A 286 9.01 -21.29 -22.44
CA ARG A 286 10.35 -21.90 -22.50
C ARG A 286 10.33 -23.42 -22.79
N ASN A 287 9.17 -23.97 -23.09
CA ASN A 287 8.96 -25.41 -23.30
C ASN A 287 9.39 -26.30 -22.10
N MET A 288 9.29 -25.73 -20.87
CA MET A 288 9.58 -26.42 -19.61
C MET A 288 8.26 -26.91 -18.99
N LEU A 289 7.61 -27.86 -19.69
CA LEU A 289 6.23 -28.26 -19.46
C LEU A 289 6.01 -28.97 -18.10
N ASP A 290 7.01 -29.69 -17.62
CA ASP A 290 7.03 -30.39 -16.33
C ASP A 290 6.97 -29.37 -15.15
N TYR A 291 7.74 -28.30 -15.23
CA TYR A 291 7.68 -27.18 -14.26
C TYR A 291 6.36 -26.40 -14.37
N ALA A 292 5.87 -26.16 -15.58
CA ALA A 292 4.60 -25.51 -15.81
C ALA A 292 3.46 -26.30 -15.16
N LYS A 293 3.39 -27.61 -15.38
CA LYS A 293 2.38 -28.49 -14.78
C LYS A 293 2.37 -28.40 -13.26
N PHE A 294 3.53 -28.41 -12.62
CA PHE A 294 3.60 -28.26 -11.15
C PHE A 294 2.94 -26.98 -10.67
N GLN A 295 3.13 -25.85 -11.34
CA GLN A 295 2.51 -24.58 -10.97
C GLN A 295 0.99 -24.58 -11.22
N ILE A 296 0.56 -25.16 -12.34
CA ILE A 296 -0.86 -25.31 -12.71
C ILE A 296 -1.58 -26.16 -11.67
N ASP A 297 -1.02 -27.32 -11.31
CA ASP A 297 -1.59 -28.24 -10.32
C ASP A 297 -1.73 -27.54 -8.96
N LYS A 298 -0.74 -26.74 -8.53
CA LYS A 298 -0.80 -25.98 -7.27
C LYS A 298 -1.90 -24.93 -7.27
N VAL A 299 -2.08 -24.18 -8.37
CA VAL A 299 -3.17 -23.19 -8.48
C VAL A 299 -4.51 -23.91 -8.47
N THR A 300 -4.69 -24.94 -9.30
CA THR A 300 -5.94 -25.69 -9.40
C THR A 300 -6.35 -26.25 -8.03
N GLN A 301 -5.42 -26.94 -7.35
CA GLN A 301 -5.66 -27.48 -6.02
C GLN A 301 -6.06 -26.42 -5.00
N CYS A 302 -5.35 -25.27 -4.98
CA CYS A 302 -5.64 -24.18 -4.06
C CYS A 302 -7.02 -23.58 -4.32
N TYR A 303 -7.38 -23.28 -5.56
CA TYR A 303 -8.65 -22.66 -5.91
C TYR A 303 -9.84 -23.61 -5.63
N LEU A 304 -9.71 -24.88 -5.98
CA LEU A 304 -10.75 -25.89 -5.68
C LEU A 304 -10.94 -26.08 -4.18
N SER A 305 -9.87 -26.10 -3.37
CA SER A 305 -9.95 -26.25 -1.93
C SER A 305 -10.62 -25.06 -1.22
N GLN A 306 -10.57 -23.87 -1.84
CA GLN A 306 -11.22 -22.65 -1.34
C GLN A 306 -12.64 -22.44 -1.90
N GLY A 307 -13.11 -23.31 -2.80
CA GLY A 307 -14.38 -23.12 -3.51
C GLY A 307 -14.37 -21.94 -4.49
N TRP A 308 -13.18 -21.52 -4.98
CA TRP A 308 -13.04 -20.43 -5.93
C TRP A 308 -13.10 -20.93 -7.37
N HIS A 309 -13.55 -20.05 -8.27
CA HIS A 309 -13.47 -20.30 -9.70
C HIS A 309 -12.00 -20.36 -10.16
N VAL A 310 -11.67 -21.41 -10.88
CA VAL A 310 -10.34 -21.57 -11.48
C VAL A 310 -10.13 -20.46 -12.51
N PRO A 311 -8.98 -19.75 -12.50
CA PRO A 311 -8.67 -18.72 -13.48
C PRO A 311 -8.68 -19.24 -14.91
N TYR A 312 -9.14 -18.42 -15.85
CA TYR A 312 -9.29 -18.77 -17.27
C TYR A 312 -7.99 -19.33 -17.88
N GLU A 313 -6.85 -18.75 -17.59
CA GLU A 313 -5.56 -19.21 -18.08
C GLU A 313 -5.26 -20.65 -17.63
N ILE A 314 -5.55 -20.95 -16.37
CA ILE A 314 -5.36 -22.30 -15.82
C ILE A 314 -6.34 -23.27 -16.48
N ASP A 315 -7.60 -22.87 -16.63
CA ASP A 315 -8.62 -23.69 -17.30
C ASP A 315 -8.21 -24.01 -18.75
N CYS A 316 -7.68 -23.04 -19.50
CA CYS A 316 -7.14 -23.27 -20.83
C CYS A 316 -5.96 -24.27 -20.83
N TRP A 317 -5.09 -24.22 -19.83
CA TRP A 317 -3.89 -25.07 -19.80
C TRP A 317 -4.17 -26.51 -19.36
N ILE A 318 -5.10 -26.75 -18.43
CA ILE A 318 -5.47 -28.10 -18.00
C ILE A 318 -6.11 -28.93 -19.11
N HIS A 319 -6.67 -28.28 -20.15
CA HIS A 319 -7.25 -28.95 -21.31
C HIS A 319 -6.26 -29.16 -22.46
N GLN A 320 -4.99 -28.76 -22.30
CA GLN A 320 -3.98 -28.97 -23.33
C GLN A 320 -3.52 -30.45 -23.41
N PRO A 321 -3.24 -30.98 -24.61
CA PRO A 321 -2.85 -32.39 -24.77
C PRO A 321 -1.61 -32.79 -23.94
N TRP A 322 -0.65 -31.88 -23.80
CA TRP A 322 0.61 -32.14 -23.10
C TRP A 322 0.45 -32.31 -21.58
N ILE A 323 -0.62 -31.77 -20.96
CA ILE A 323 -0.76 -31.75 -19.50
C ILE A 323 -0.76 -33.13 -18.87
N ASN A 324 -1.31 -34.15 -19.60
CA ASN A 324 -1.38 -35.52 -19.14
C ASN A 324 -0.14 -36.37 -19.54
N LEU A 325 0.75 -35.82 -20.38
CA LEU A 325 1.94 -36.48 -20.86
C LEU A 325 3.20 -36.23 -20.05
N VAL A 326 3.17 -35.16 -19.19
CA VAL A 326 4.34 -34.76 -18.39
C VAL A 326 4.10 -35.02 -16.90
N THR A 327 5.17 -35.37 -16.19
CA THR A 327 5.18 -35.47 -14.72
C THR A 327 5.53 -34.13 -14.12
N PRO A 328 4.80 -33.64 -13.08
CA PRO A 328 5.09 -32.35 -12.50
C PRO A 328 6.44 -32.32 -11.77
N ASN A 329 7.23 -31.29 -12.01
CA ASN A 329 8.56 -31.11 -11.45
C ASN A 329 8.57 -29.92 -10.46
N SER A 330 8.88 -30.19 -9.20
CA SER A 330 8.92 -29.20 -8.11
C SER A 330 10.29 -28.59 -7.87
N SER A 331 11.32 -29.00 -8.60
CA SER A 331 12.68 -28.48 -8.41
C SER A 331 12.81 -27.04 -8.95
N ASN A 332 13.91 -26.38 -8.62
CA ASN A 332 14.20 -25.05 -9.14
C ASN A 332 15.16 -25.17 -10.33
N PRO A 333 14.77 -24.72 -11.53
CA PRO A 333 15.61 -24.88 -12.73
C PRO A 333 16.82 -23.93 -12.77
N ILE A 334 16.87 -22.93 -11.91
CA ILE A 334 17.95 -21.93 -11.82
C ILE A 334 18.30 -21.63 -10.36
N ASP A 335 19.49 -21.10 -10.12
CA ASP A 335 19.86 -20.54 -8.83
C ASP A 335 19.23 -19.16 -8.63
N TYR A 336 17.93 -19.15 -8.34
CA TYR A 336 17.18 -17.92 -8.12
C TYR A 336 17.68 -17.11 -6.92
N LEU A 337 18.30 -17.75 -5.92
CA LEU A 337 18.83 -17.07 -4.74
C LEU A 337 20.01 -16.18 -5.09
N SER A 338 20.97 -16.69 -5.88
CA SER A 338 22.10 -15.89 -6.34
C SER A 338 21.61 -14.70 -7.16
N ILE A 339 20.79 -14.95 -8.18
CA ILE A 339 20.28 -13.90 -9.06
C ILE A 339 19.51 -12.81 -8.28
N THR A 340 18.62 -13.22 -7.37
CA THR A 340 17.83 -12.25 -6.60
C THR A 340 18.66 -11.49 -5.56
N ASN A 341 19.71 -12.09 -5.01
CA ASN A 341 20.63 -11.37 -4.15
C ASN A 341 21.42 -10.32 -4.94
N ASP A 342 21.88 -10.64 -6.16
CA ASP A 342 22.56 -9.68 -7.04
C ASP A 342 21.65 -8.51 -7.38
N ILE A 343 20.35 -8.76 -7.68
CA ILE A 343 19.37 -7.69 -7.88
C ILE A 343 19.28 -6.77 -6.64
N LEU A 344 19.21 -7.33 -5.42
CA LEU A 344 19.19 -6.51 -4.22
C LEU A 344 20.52 -5.77 -3.96
N CYS A 345 21.63 -6.26 -4.50
CA CYS A 345 22.94 -5.63 -4.39
C CYS A 345 23.20 -4.54 -5.44
N GLU A 346 22.29 -4.34 -6.38
CA GLU A 346 22.45 -3.28 -7.39
C GLU A 346 22.62 -1.90 -6.75
N GLY A 347 23.62 -1.14 -7.18
CA GLY A 347 23.96 0.18 -6.60
C GLY A 347 24.54 0.15 -5.19
N THR A 348 24.98 -1.01 -4.68
CA THR A 348 25.69 -1.11 -3.39
C THR A 348 27.18 -0.84 -3.54
N LYS A 349 27.83 -0.56 -2.41
CA LYS A 349 29.28 -0.54 -2.32
C LYS A 349 29.81 -1.94 -2.10
N GLU A 350 30.93 -2.27 -2.71
CA GLU A 350 31.66 -3.50 -2.48
C GLU A 350 32.90 -3.26 -1.63
N ALA A 351 33.25 -4.21 -0.80
CA ALA A 351 34.52 -4.21 -0.09
C ALA A 351 34.94 -5.64 0.27
N ILE A 352 36.24 -5.79 0.53
CA ILE A 352 36.76 -6.96 1.24
C ILE A 352 36.69 -6.65 2.72
N ALA A 353 36.18 -7.60 3.50
CA ALA A 353 36.11 -7.56 4.95
C ALA A 353 36.83 -8.76 5.57
N ILE A 354 37.50 -8.55 6.69
CA ILE A 354 38.14 -9.59 7.45
C ILE A 354 37.40 -9.70 8.79
N VAL A 355 36.95 -10.89 9.14
CA VAL A 355 36.32 -11.18 10.43
C VAL A 355 37.38 -11.18 11.53
N THR A 356 37.26 -10.24 12.45
CA THR A 356 38.17 -10.13 13.61
C THR A 356 37.69 -10.92 14.83
N PHE A 357 36.38 -11.10 14.94
CA PHE A 357 35.75 -11.91 15.97
C PHE A 357 34.36 -12.37 15.51
N ALA A 358 33.99 -13.59 15.85
CA ALA A 358 32.70 -14.16 15.58
C ALA A 358 32.06 -14.77 16.81
N ASP A 359 30.96 -14.21 17.27
CA ASP A 359 30.16 -14.78 18.34
C ASP A 359 29.24 -15.88 17.77
N GLN A 360 29.58 -17.12 18.07
CA GLN A 360 28.85 -18.31 17.57
C GLN A 360 27.42 -18.41 18.16
N LYS A 361 27.18 -17.86 19.36
CA LYS A 361 25.86 -17.92 20.01
C LYS A 361 24.88 -16.93 19.37
N THR A 362 25.32 -15.72 19.09
CA THR A 362 24.49 -14.66 18.52
C THR A 362 24.58 -14.58 17.00
N GLN A 363 25.50 -15.33 16.37
CA GLN A 363 25.84 -15.26 14.94
C GLN A 363 26.29 -13.87 14.51
N LYS A 364 26.80 -13.06 15.43
CA LYS A 364 27.29 -11.71 15.18
C LYS A 364 28.77 -11.77 14.83
N ALA A 365 29.13 -11.27 13.67
CA ALA A 365 30.52 -11.12 13.23
C ALA A 365 30.94 -9.65 13.38
N TYR A 366 32.11 -9.45 13.92
CA TYR A 366 32.84 -8.19 13.99
C TYR A 366 33.90 -8.23 12.89
N MET A 367 34.01 -7.18 12.11
CA MET A 367 34.91 -7.20 10.96
C MET A 367 35.48 -5.80 10.65
N ILE A 368 36.66 -5.82 10.03
CA ILE A 368 37.28 -4.64 9.44
C ILE A 368 37.11 -4.71 7.92
N TYR A 369 36.81 -3.59 7.29
CA TYR A 369 36.61 -3.50 5.83
C TYR A 369 37.14 -2.18 5.25
N GLY A 370 37.50 -2.21 3.99
CA GLY A 370 38.05 -1.04 3.29
C GLY A 370 39.30 -0.49 4.00
N GLN A 371 39.34 0.84 4.22
CA GLN A 371 40.44 1.49 4.95
C GLN A 371 40.19 1.45 6.46
N GLU A 372 40.38 0.30 7.08
CA GLU A 372 40.31 0.06 8.56
C GLU A 372 38.96 0.42 9.21
N LYS A 373 37.87 0.53 8.42
CA LYS A 373 36.55 0.77 8.96
C LYS A 373 36.03 -0.47 9.69
N ARG A 374 35.44 -0.27 10.86
CA ARG A 374 34.92 -1.37 11.70
C ARG A 374 33.39 -1.45 11.60
N MET A 375 32.90 -2.66 11.57
CA MET A 375 31.46 -2.92 11.65
C MET A 375 31.16 -4.24 12.36
N SER A 376 29.92 -4.40 12.80
CA SER A 376 29.45 -5.67 13.35
C SER A 376 28.00 -5.93 12.87
N GLN A 377 27.74 -7.14 12.44
CA GLN A 377 26.41 -7.54 11.97
C GLN A 377 26.19 -9.04 12.15
N LYS A 378 24.93 -9.47 12.34
CA LYS A 378 24.57 -10.88 12.22
C LYS A 378 24.69 -11.31 10.78
N LEU A 379 25.47 -12.38 10.54
CA LEU A 379 25.61 -12.97 9.20
C LEU A 379 24.86 -14.30 9.17
N ARG A 380 24.21 -14.58 8.02
CA ARG A 380 23.62 -15.90 7.78
C ARG A 380 24.66 -16.97 7.44
N LEU A 381 25.88 -16.55 7.21
CA LEU A 381 27.01 -17.39 6.85
C LEU A 381 27.80 -17.74 8.13
N LYS A 382 28.13 -19.03 8.31
CA LYS A 382 29.05 -19.44 9.39
C LYS A 382 30.46 -18.95 9.07
N VAL A 383 30.98 -18.09 9.92
CA VAL A 383 32.31 -17.50 9.80
C VAL A 383 33.07 -17.67 11.11
N GLY A 384 34.39 -17.69 11.02
CA GLY A 384 35.31 -17.65 12.15
C GLY A 384 36.26 -16.46 12.00
N GLU A 385 37.07 -16.23 13.01
CA GLU A 385 38.16 -15.25 12.99
C GLU A 385 39.11 -15.52 11.81
N GLY A 386 39.58 -14.47 11.14
CA GLY A 386 40.43 -14.55 9.96
C GLY A 386 39.66 -14.86 8.66
N THR A 387 38.36 -15.13 8.72
CA THR A 387 37.57 -15.35 7.47
C THR A 387 37.54 -14.08 6.62
N VAL A 388 37.97 -14.22 5.36
CA VAL A 388 37.88 -13.13 4.36
C VAL A 388 36.53 -13.19 3.65
N LEU A 389 35.87 -12.07 3.55
CA LEU A 389 34.54 -11.92 2.93
C LEU A 389 34.58 -10.85 1.83
N LYS A 390 33.98 -11.13 0.70
CA LYS A 390 33.51 -10.10 -0.24
C LYS A 390 32.12 -9.68 0.24
N ILE A 391 31.95 -8.40 0.58
CA ILE A 391 30.69 -7.85 1.10
C ILE A 391 30.12 -6.82 0.14
N ASN A 392 28.78 -6.85 0.02
CA ASN A 392 27.98 -5.78 -0.57
C ASN A 392 27.26 -5.06 0.57
N TYR A 393 27.45 -3.73 0.68
CA TYR A 393 26.89 -2.95 1.77
C TYR A 393 26.35 -1.62 1.32
N ILE A 394 25.43 -1.07 2.12
CA ILE A 394 24.90 0.30 2.00
C ILE A 394 25.25 1.07 3.27
N ILE A 395 25.20 2.38 3.19
CA ILE A 395 25.19 3.26 4.37
C ILE A 395 23.74 3.58 4.67
N ASP A 396 23.31 3.30 5.89
CA ASP A 396 21.93 3.58 6.32
C ASP A 396 21.74 5.08 6.61
N SER A 397 20.50 5.49 6.94
CA SER A 397 20.16 6.89 7.26
C SER A 397 20.91 7.46 8.46
N ASN A 398 21.48 6.62 9.31
CA ASN A 398 22.25 7.01 10.48
C ASN A 398 23.77 7.02 10.21
N GLY A 399 24.17 6.81 8.94
CA GLY A 399 25.58 6.74 8.56
C GLY A 399 26.26 5.41 8.85
N HIS A 400 25.52 4.37 9.29
CA HIS A 400 26.12 3.08 9.62
C HIS A 400 26.13 2.14 8.41
N PRO A 401 27.21 1.37 8.22
CA PRO A 401 27.29 0.36 7.18
C PRO A 401 26.36 -0.84 7.52
N LYS A 402 25.60 -1.26 6.53
CA LYS A 402 24.71 -2.44 6.60
C LYS A 402 25.04 -3.39 5.47
N ILE A 403 25.51 -4.61 5.80
CA ILE A 403 25.78 -5.66 4.82
C ILE A 403 24.46 -6.22 4.30
N LEU A 404 24.35 -6.32 2.99
CA LEU A 404 23.23 -6.94 2.29
C LEU A 404 23.58 -8.35 1.83
N ASN A 405 24.81 -8.55 1.36
CA ASN A 405 25.34 -9.85 0.94
C ASN A 405 26.78 -10.01 1.42
N ALA A 406 27.15 -11.24 1.79
CA ALA A 406 28.51 -11.60 2.17
C ALA A 406 28.83 -12.99 1.67
N ASN A 407 29.92 -13.13 0.93
CA ASN A 407 30.42 -14.39 0.39
C ASN A 407 31.85 -14.61 0.86
N LYS A 408 32.23 -15.85 1.19
CA LYS A 408 33.63 -16.17 1.48
C LYS A 408 34.48 -15.89 0.24
N ALA A 409 35.57 -15.20 0.44
CA ALA A 409 36.51 -14.84 -0.61
C ALA A 409 37.90 -15.48 -0.32
N LYS A 410 38.65 -15.73 -1.37
CA LYS A 410 40.08 -16.03 -1.23
C LYS A 410 40.80 -14.76 -0.82
N VAL A 411 41.86 -14.90 -0.03
CA VAL A 411 42.73 -13.78 0.30
C VAL A 411 43.31 -13.25 -1.01
N PRO A 412 43.11 -11.94 -1.36
CA PRO A 412 43.78 -11.39 -2.52
C PRO A 412 45.29 -11.52 -2.38
N THR A 413 45.95 -12.03 -3.41
CA THR A 413 47.41 -12.26 -3.41
C THR A 413 48.22 -10.96 -3.26
N ASP A 414 47.58 -9.80 -3.50
CA ASP A 414 48.21 -8.49 -3.49
C ASP A 414 48.07 -7.74 -2.16
N LEU A 415 47.41 -8.33 -1.17
CA LEU A 415 47.46 -7.81 0.20
C LEU A 415 48.84 -8.19 0.80
N SER A 416 49.83 -7.33 0.54
CA SER A 416 51.07 -7.30 1.36
C SER A 416 50.63 -7.19 2.79
N TYR A 417 51.01 -8.18 3.60
CA TYR A 417 50.64 -8.32 5.00
C TYR A 417 50.79 -7.00 5.77
N ALA A 418 49.68 -6.30 5.99
CA ALA A 418 49.62 -5.41 7.10
C ALA A 418 49.63 -6.28 8.37
N LYS A 419 50.64 -6.23 9.16
CA LYS A 419 50.67 -6.83 10.49
C LYS A 419 49.54 -6.22 11.29
N PHE A 420 48.51 -7.04 11.59
CA PHE A 420 47.44 -6.70 12.52
C PHE A 420 47.91 -6.91 13.94
#